data_6cc85f3f55d58e7919225886db9a4bea
#
_entry.id   6cc85f3f55d58e7919225886db9a4bea
#
_cell.length_a   1.000
_cell.length_b   1.000
_cell.length_c   1.000
_cell.angle_alpha   90.00
_cell.angle_beta   90.00
_cell.angle_gamma   90.00
#
_symmetry.space_group_name_H-M   'P 1'
#
loop_
_entity.id
_entity.type
_entity.pdbx_description
1 polymer ?
#
loop_
_entity_poly.entity_id
_entity_poly.type
_entity_poly.pdbx_seq_one_letter_code
_entity_poly.pdbx_strand_id
1 'polypeptide(L)'
;ISLIGGADVIGTVITSIFWFFLASQIPADEFGELFYFIGIVGTASAFVVLGSHNTLSVLASKKIKIESTLYFISLVLTIIASFILMILFYRTDIIFLLFGFEINILSIGEILGRKNFLLYSKHVLLQKVLTLGLGLLFFYVFGIEGIILALSITYVFFIIIIYKRFQKTKIDFSLLRNHSKFIFDNYLIEIFNKLNAHLNKFIIVPLLGFGVLGNFSLAIQAVSLGLIFSVIVFKYIVPHDAQGEKNKKLKLITFFVAIGLACIGFFISPIIIPLFFEEYVEAVDAIRILSFSIIPMTMTRIYTSEFLGQEKSKRL
;
A
#
# COMPACT_ATOMS: atom_id res chain seq x y z
N ILE A 1 6.85 -17.71 -5.01
CA ILE A 1 7.43 -16.34 -5.06
C ILE A 1 7.04 -15.65 -6.38
N SER A 2 7.14 -16.32 -7.54
CA SER A 2 6.75 -15.75 -8.84
C SER A 2 5.27 -15.33 -8.92
N LEU A 3 4.36 -16.11 -8.30
CA LEU A 3 2.92 -15.81 -8.26
C LEU A 3 2.61 -14.53 -7.49
N ILE A 4 3.20 -14.35 -6.29
CA ILE A 4 3.04 -13.11 -5.50
C ILE A 4 3.58 -11.92 -6.31
N GLY A 5 4.81 -12.08 -6.83
CA GLY A 5 5.46 -11.03 -7.61
C GLY A 5 4.67 -10.59 -8.83
N GLY A 6 4.14 -11.54 -9.58
CA GLY A 6 3.32 -11.27 -10.75
C GLY A 6 2.01 -10.57 -10.39
N ALA A 7 1.32 -11.04 -9.34
CA ALA A 7 0.07 -10.44 -8.89
C ALA A 7 0.26 -8.97 -8.44
N ASP A 8 1.33 -8.69 -7.69
CA ASP A 8 1.59 -7.33 -7.22
C ASP A 8 1.95 -6.37 -8.37
N VAL A 9 2.72 -6.85 -9.35
CA VAL A 9 3.07 -6.06 -10.54
C VAL A 9 1.84 -5.75 -11.38
N ILE A 10 1.06 -6.77 -11.74
CA ILE A 10 -0.18 -6.59 -12.49
C ILE A 10 -1.15 -5.69 -11.71
N GLY A 11 -1.26 -5.93 -10.41
CA GLY A 11 -2.09 -5.11 -9.52
C GLY A 11 -1.66 -3.65 -9.49
N THR A 12 -0.35 -3.37 -9.48
CA THR A 12 0.17 -1.99 -9.54
C THR A 12 -0.18 -1.33 -10.87
N VAL A 13 -0.02 -2.03 -11.99
CA VAL A 13 -0.39 -1.50 -13.32
C VAL A 13 -1.88 -1.17 -13.36
N ILE A 14 -2.77 -2.08 -12.94
CA ILE A 14 -4.22 -1.86 -12.92
C ILE A 14 -4.55 -0.63 -12.04
N THR A 15 -3.94 -0.53 -10.86
CA THR A 15 -4.18 0.59 -9.95
C THR A 15 -3.68 1.91 -10.54
N SER A 16 -2.53 1.90 -11.22
CA SER A 16 -1.99 3.10 -11.87
C SER A 16 -2.90 3.57 -13.01
N ILE A 17 -3.41 2.64 -13.83
CA ILE A 17 -4.39 2.98 -14.89
C ILE A 17 -5.60 3.68 -14.28
N PHE A 18 -6.14 3.15 -13.18
CA PHE A 18 -7.27 3.76 -12.49
C PHE A 18 -6.97 5.19 -12.03
N TRP A 19 -5.84 5.40 -11.34
CA TRP A 19 -5.49 6.71 -10.80
C TRP A 19 -5.15 7.73 -11.88
N PHE A 20 -4.47 7.33 -12.95
CA PHE A 20 -4.20 8.23 -14.07
C PHE A 20 -5.47 8.57 -14.85
N PHE A 21 -6.34 7.59 -15.07
CA PHE A 21 -7.66 7.88 -15.67
C PHE A 21 -8.42 8.89 -14.79
N LEU A 22 -8.46 8.68 -13.49
CA LEU A 22 -9.17 9.58 -12.59
C LEU A 22 -8.57 10.99 -12.61
N ALA A 23 -7.25 11.12 -12.56
CA ALA A 23 -6.55 12.39 -12.65
C ALA A 23 -6.82 13.13 -13.99
N SER A 24 -7.12 12.41 -15.08
CA SER A 24 -7.52 13.04 -16.35
C SER A 24 -8.97 13.53 -16.37
N GLN A 25 -9.79 13.21 -15.37
CA GLN A 25 -11.22 13.51 -15.32
C GLN A 25 -11.60 14.53 -14.25
N ILE A 26 -10.75 14.78 -13.26
CA ILE A 26 -11.06 15.62 -12.10
C ILE A 26 -9.96 16.66 -11.84
N PRO A 27 -10.31 17.83 -11.26
CA PRO A 27 -9.34 18.85 -10.88
C PRO A 27 -8.32 18.36 -9.83
N ALA A 28 -7.16 19.03 -9.80
CA ALA A 28 -6.09 18.70 -8.85
C ALA A 28 -6.55 18.84 -7.39
N ASP A 29 -7.39 19.80 -7.06
CA ASP A 29 -7.92 19.97 -5.70
C ASP A 29 -8.77 18.78 -5.25
N GLU A 30 -9.67 18.30 -6.09
CA GLU A 30 -10.52 17.14 -5.77
C GLU A 30 -9.71 15.86 -5.67
N PHE A 31 -8.73 15.68 -6.53
CA PHE A 31 -7.79 14.55 -6.45
C PHE A 31 -6.95 14.60 -5.17
N GLY A 32 -6.51 15.81 -4.79
CA GLY A 32 -5.79 16.05 -3.55
C GLY A 32 -6.63 15.74 -2.32
N GLU A 33 -7.89 16.20 -2.28
CA GLU A 33 -8.83 15.90 -1.21
C GLU A 33 -9.04 14.40 -1.05
N LEU A 34 -9.25 13.69 -2.16
CA LEU A 34 -9.40 12.23 -2.17
C LEU A 34 -8.17 11.54 -1.55
N PHE A 35 -6.95 11.92 -1.97
CA PHE A 35 -5.73 11.36 -1.42
C PHE A 35 -5.46 11.76 0.03
N TYR A 36 -5.93 12.93 0.46
CA TYR A 36 -5.88 13.35 1.85
C TYR A 36 -6.70 12.41 2.74
N PHE A 37 -7.96 12.16 2.40
CA PHE A 37 -8.82 11.25 3.16
C PHE A 37 -8.32 9.79 3.12
N ILE A 38 -7.83 9.31 1.99
CA ILE A 38 -7.14 8.02 1.92
C ILE A 38 -5.93 7.99 2.87
N GLY A 39 -5.20 9.09 2.97
CA GLY A 39 -4.07 9.24 3.89
C GLY A 39 -4.47 9.22 5.36
N ILE A 40 -5.56 9.91 5.73
CA ILE A 40 -6.15 9.87 7.08
C ILE A 40 -6.51 8.44 7.45
N VAL A 41 -7.26 7.74 6.58
CA VAL A 41 -7.66 6.35 6.81
C VAL A 41 -6.44 5.43 6.88
N GLY A 42 -5.46 5.62 5.99
CA GLY A 42 -4.20 4.87 5.99
C GLY A 42 -3.41 5.02 7.29
N THR A 43 -3.38 6.24 7.84
CA THR A 43 -2.75 6.52 9.13
C THR A 43 -3.55 5.95 10.28
N ALA A 44 -4.87 6.16 10.31
CA ALA A 44 -5.74 5.58 11.33
C ALA A 44 -5.65 4.05 11.37
N SER A 45 -5.54 3.41 10.20
CA SER A 45 -5.35 1.96 10.10
C SER A 45 -4.12 1.45 10.84
N ALA A 46 -3.04 2.24 10.94
CA ALA A 46 -1.85 1.85 11.68
C ALA A 46 -2.08 1.75 13.19
N PHE A 47 -2.96 2.60 13.71
CA PHE A 47 -3.26 2.61 15.15
C PHE A 47 -4.25 1.53 15.56
N VAL A 48 -5.10 1.06 14.65
CA VAL A 48 -6.12 0.04 14.97
C VAL A 48 -5.66 -1.38 14.69
N VAL A 49 -4.71 -1.58 13.77
CA VAL A 49 -4.19 -2.91 13.41
C VAL A 49 -3.17 -3.39 14.46
N LEU A 50 -3.64 -3.98 15.52
CA LEU A 50 -2.76 -4.56 16.54
C LEU A 50 -1.99 -5.79 16.05
N GLY A 51 -2.55 -6.47 15.08
CA GLY A 51 -1.95 -7.63 14.45
C GLY A 51 -1.39 -7.30 13.08
N SER A 52 -0.43 -6.39 12.97
CA SER A 52 0.14 -6.00 11.69
C SER A 52 0.30 -7.20 10.74
N HIS A 53 0.27 -6.94 9.46
CA HIS A 53 0.50 -7.95 8.42
C HIS A 53 1.70 -8.87 8.77
N ASN A 54 2.80 -8.30 9.28
CA ASN A 54 3.99 -9.04 9.68
C ASN A 54 3.74 -9.93 10.90
N THR A 55 3.08 -9.40 11.93
CA THR A 55 2.75 -10.15 13.15
C THR A 55 1.91 -11.39 12.83
N LEU A 56 0.83 -11.20 12.07
CA LEU A 56 -0.04 -12.30 11.67
C LEU A 56 0.69 -13.31 10.78
N SER A 57 1.49 -12.85 9.81
CA SER A 57 2.25 -13.74 8.94
C SER A 57 3.21 -14.63 9.73
N VAL A 58 3.92 -14.08 10.71
CA VAL A 58 4.87 -14.84 11.52
C VAL A 58 4.15 -15.80 12.48
N LEU A 59 3.15 -15.32 13.23
CA LEU A 59 2.47 -16.16 14.22
C LEU A 59 1.64 -17.26 13.55
N ALA A 60 0.96 -16.98 12.44
CA ALA A 60 0.24 -17.97 11.68
C ALA A 60 1.17 -19.02 11.04
N SER A 61 2.37 -18.64 10.58
CA SER A 61 3.37 -19.58 10.07
C SER A 61 3.88 -20.53 11.14
N LYS A 62 3.95 -20.08 12.39
CA LYS A 62 4.28 -20.89 13.57
C LYS A 62 3.09 -21.68 14.12
N LYS A 63 1.94 -21.64 13.46
CA LYS A 63 0.68 -22.30 13.86
C LYS A 63 0.14 -21.87 15.24
N ILE A 64 0.51 -20.66 15.70
CA ILE A 64 0.00 -20.06 16.93
C ILE A 64 -1.39 -19.53 16.64
N LYS A 65 -2.42 -20.03 17.32
CA LYS A 65 -3.85 -19.75 17.06
C LYS A 65 -4.31 -18.43 17.72
N ILE A 66 -3.59 -17.34 17.46
CA ILE A 66 -3.89 -16.02 18.05
C ILE A 66 -4.75 -15.13 17.13
N GLU A 67 -5.01 -15.56 15.90
CA GLU A 67 -5.63 -14.73 14.87
C GLU A 67 -6.96 -14.12 15.32
N SER A 68 -7.86 -14.93 15.91
CA SER A 68 -9.17 -14.44 16.38
C SER A 68 -9.05 -13.40 17.49
N THR A 69 -8.04 -13.51 18.35
CA THR A 69 -7.78 -12.51 19.41
C THR A 69 -7.32 -11.18 18.82
N LEU A 70 -6.38 -11.22 17.88
CA LEU A 70 -5.91 -10.02 17.20
C LEU A 70 -7.01 -9.38 16.37
N TYR A 71 -7.80 -10.17 15.65
CA TYR A 71 -8.95 -9.67 14.88
C TYR A 71 -9.98 -8.97 15.76
N PHE A 72 -10.32 -9.58 16.90
CA PHE A 72 -11.29 -9.02 17.83
C PHE A 72 -10.81 -7.65 18.35
N ILE A 73 -9.57 -7.56 18.83
CA ILE A 73 -9.02 -6.30 19.36
C ILE A 73 -8.95 -5.25 18.25
N SER A 74 -8.42 -5.60 17.09
CA SER A 74 -8.30 -4.68 15.97
C SER A 74 -9.66 -4.17 15.50
N LEU A 75 -10.70 -5.03 15.41
CA LEU A 75 -12.05 -4.60 15.06
C LEU A 75 -12.67 -3.66 16.11
N VAL A 76 -12.44 -3.92 17.41
CA VAL A 76 -12.90 -3.03 18.48
C VAL A 76 -12.20 -1.67 18.36
N LEU A 77 -10.88 -1.64 18.15
CA LEU A 77 -10.15 -0.40 17.94
C LEU A 77 -10.61 0.33 16.67
N THR A 78 -10.95 -0.40 15.61
CA THR A 78 -11.52 0.17 14.37
C THR A 78 -12.86 0.86 14.63
N ILE A 79 -13.74 0.28 15.45
CA ILE A 79 -15.01 0.90 15.83
C ILE A 79 -14.74 2.22 16.58
N ILE A 80 -13.82 2.20 17.55
CA ILE A 80 -13.46 3.42 18.32
C ILE A 80 -12.88 4.49 17.40
N ALA A 81 -11.92 4.14 16.55
CA ALA A 81 -11.30 5.08 15.61
C ALA A 81 -12.31 5.61 14.58
N SER A 82 -13.24 4.76 14.11
CA SER A 82 -14.32 5.18 13.21
C SER A 82 -15.22 6.23 13.85
N PHE A 83 -15.54 6.07 15.13
CA PHE A 83 -16.32 7.05 15.86
C PHE A 83 -15.57 8.39 16.00
N ILE A 84 -14.26 8.34 16.29
CA ILE A 84 -13.41 9.54 16.34
C ILE A 84 -13.36 10.23 14.98
N LEU A 85 -13.13 9.49 13.90
CA LEU A 85 -13.09 10.04 12.54
C LEU A 85 -14.44 10.66 12.15
N MET A 86 -15.55 10.04 12.54
CA MET A 86 -16.90 10.58 12.29
C MET A 86 -17.10 11.95 12.96
N ILE A 87 -16.64 12.11 14.21
CA ILE A 87 -16.74 13.38 14.94
C ILE A 87 -15.83 14.45 14.32
N LEU A 88 -14.62 14.07 13.86
CA LEU A 88 -13.64 15.02 13.34
C LEU A 88 -13.97 15.49 11.92
N PHE A 89 -14.46 14.61 11.07
CA PHE A 89 -14.59 14.90 9.64
C PHE A 89 -16.03 14.90 9.13
N TYR A 90 -17.01 14.42 9.91
CA TYR A 90 -18.43 14.30 9.52
C TYR A 90 -18.64 13.52 8.21
N ARG A 91 -17.75 12.55 7.89
CA ARG A 91 -17.78 11.74 6.67
C ARG A 91 -17.93 10.25 7.00
N THR A 92 -18.97 9.63 6.45
CA THR A 92 -19.26 8.20 6.68
C THR A 92 -18.46 7.29 5.75
N ASP A 93 -18.11 7.75 4.55
CA ASP A 93 -17.37 6.98 3.55
C ASP A 93 -15.97 6.56 4.03
N ILE A 94 -15.25 7.43 4.77
CA ILE A 94 -13.93 7.11 5.34
C ILE A 94 -14.01 6.03 6.43
N ILE A 95 -15.14 5.91 7.10
CA ILE A 95 -15.37 4.84 8.09
C ILE A 95 -15.38 3.49 7.39
N PHE A 96 -16.15 3.36 6.31
CA PHE A 96 -16.19 2.13 5.52
C PHE A 96 -14.82 1.78 4.94
N LEU A 97 -14.05 2.79 4.52
CA LEU A 97 -12.69 2.57 4.02
C LEU A 97 -11.75 2.10 5.13
N LEU A 98 -11.88 2.60 6.37
CA LEU A 98 -11.09 2.14 7.50
C LEU A 98 -11.37 0.66 7.80
N PHE A 99 -12.63 0.25 7.85
CA PHE A 99 -12.99 -1.18 7.96
C PHE A 99 -12.43 -2.01 6.81
N GLY A 100 -12.50 -1.50 5.59
CA GLY A 100 -11.94 -2.16 4.41
C GLY A 100 -10.43 -2.38 4.54
N PHE A 101 -9.67 -1.36 4.93
CA PHE A 101 -8.22 -1.47 5.13
C PHE A 101 -7.88 -2.47 6.23
N GLU A 102 -8.62 -2.43 7.35
CA GLU A 102 -8.44 -3.34 8.46
C GLU A 102 -8.63 -4.80 8.04
N ILE A 103 -9.77 -5.10 7.43
CA ILE A 103 -10.11 -6.43 6.92
C ILE A 103 -9.05 -6.92 5.93
N ASN A 104 -8.58 -6.05 5.04
CA ASN A 104 -7.54 -6.40 4.07
C ASN A 104 -6.21 -6.75 4.74
N ILE A 105 -5.71 -5.90 5.66
CA ILE A 105 -4.41 -6.10 6.32
C ILE A 105 -4.40 -7.40 7.12
N LEU A 106 -5.46 -7.65 7.90
CA LEU A 106 -5.58 -8.86 8.71
C LEU A 106 -5.66 -10.11 7.83
N SER A 107 -6.46 -10.08 6.77
CA SER A 107 -6.65 -11.21 5.87
C SER A 107 -5.39 -11.55 5.09
N ILE A 108 -4.71 -10.56 4.54
CA ILE A 108 -3.46 -10.75 3.79
C ILE A 108 -2.37 -11.29 4.71
N GLY A 109 -2.26 -10.79 5.94
CA GLY A 109 -1.31 -11.30 6.94
C GLY A 109 -1.53 -12.80 7.22
N GLU A 110 -2.77 -13.23 7.39
CA GLU A 110 -3.10 -14.64 7.59
C GLU A 110 -2.79 -15.50 6.35
N ILE A 111 -3.22 -15.05 5.16
CA ILE A 111 -3.00 -15.79 3.91
C ILE A 111 -1.51 -16.05 3.69
N LEU A 112 -0.69 -15.04 3.87
CA LEU A 112 0.77 -15.14 3.71
C LEU A 112 1.41 -16.02 4.80
N GLY A 113 0.98 -15.86 6.06
CA GLY A 113 1.46 -16.69 7.15
C GLY A 113 1.18 -18.18 6.93
N ARG A 114 0.07 -18.50 6.27
CA ARG A 114 -0.27 -19.88 5.88
C ARG A 114 0.37 -20.34 4.58
N LYS A 115 1.22 -19.50 3.96
CA LYS A 115 1.92 -19.77 2.70
C LYS A 115 0.95 -20.10 1.54
N ASN A 116 -0.29 -19.58 1.58
CA ASN A 116 -1.27 -19.79 0.52
C ASN A 116 -1.10 -18.72 -0.58
N PHE A 117 0.00 -18.79 -1.30
CA PHE A 117 0.40 -17.77 -2.29
C PHE A 117 -0.58 -17.67 -3.47
N LEU A 118 -1.24 -18.78 -3.83
CA LEU A 118 -2.24 -18.75 -4.87
C LEU A 118 -3.49 -17.95 -4.44
N LEU A 119 -3.93 -18.16 -3.19
CA LEU A 119 -5.05 -17.40 -2.63
C LEU A 119 -4.70 -15.91 -2.52
N TYR A 120 -3.47 -15.59 -2.08
CA TYR A 120 -2.97 -14.22 -2.06
C TYR A 120 -3.10 -13.56 -3.43
N SER A 121 -2.52 -14.19 -4.47
CA SER A 121 -2.51 -13.63 -5.82
C SER A 121 -3.92 -13.43 -6.37
N LYS A 122 -4.82 -14.39 -6.17
CA LYS A 122 -6.23 -14.28 -6.58
C LYS A 122 -6.93 -13.11 -5.87
N HIS A 123 -6.73 -12.97 -4.57
CA HIS A 123 -7.39 -11.92 -3.78
C HIS A 123 -6.85 -10.54 -4.15
N VAL A 124 -5.53 -10.38 -4.29
CA VAL A 124 -4.92 -9.11 -4.68
C VAL A 124 -5.40 -8.71 -6.09
N LEU A 125 -5.35 -9.61 -7.07
CA LEU A 125 -5.80 -9.29 -8.42
C LEU A 125 -7.30 -8.98 -8.47
N LEU A 126 -8.14 -9.77 -7.79
CA LEU A 126 -9.57 -9.51 -7.70
C LEU A 126 -9.84 -8.12 -7.10
N GLN A 127 -9.17 -7.78 -5.99
CA GLN A 127 -9.29 -6.47 -5.37
C GLN A 127 -8.91 -5.33 -6.34
N LYS A 128 -7.83 -5.49 -7.12
CA LYS A 128 -7.39 -4.46 -8.08
C LYS A 128 -8.35 -4.32 -9.26
N VAL A 129 -8.87 -5.43 -9.78
CA VAL A 129 -9.90 -5.41 -10.83
C VAL A 129 -11.19 -4.78 -10.33
N LEU A 130 -11.62 -5.11 -9.10
CA LEU A 130 -12.78 -4.48 -8.48
C LEU A 130 -12.54 -2.99 -8.23
N THR A 131 -11.32 -2.58 -7.83
CA THR A 131 -10.98 -1.15 -7.69
C THR A 131 -11.18 -0.41 -9.01
N LEU A 132 -10.68 -0.97 -10.11
CA LEU A 132 -10.88 -0.36 -11.43
C LEU A 132 -12.37 -0.35 -11.81
N GLY A 133 -13.04 -1.50 -11.75
CA GLY A 133 -14.43 -1.63 -12.21
C GLY A 133 -15.43 -0.85 -11.35
N LEU A 134 -15.41 -1.06 -10.03
CA LEU A 134 -16.29 -0.35 -9.11
C LEU A 134 -15.90 1.12 -8.96
N GLY A 135 -14.59 1.43 -8.99
CA GLY A 135 -14.11 2.81 -8.95
C GLY A 135 -14.65 3.63 -10.11
N LEU A 136 -14.57 3.12 -11.34
CA LEU A 136 -15.14 3.76 -12.51
C LEU A 136 -16.68 3.83 -12.44
N LEU A 137 -17.35 2.74 -12.08
CA LEU A 137 -18.80 2.70 -11.96
C LEU A 137 -19.30 3.76 -10.96
N PHE A 138 -18.72 3.80 -9.76
CA PHE A 138 -19.14 4.74 -8.72
C PHE A 138 -18.75 6.19 -9.05
N PHE A 139 -17.63 6.38 -9.75
CA PHE A 139 -17.28 7.71 -10.26
C PHE A 139 -18.33 8.25 -11.22
N TYR A 140 -18.81 7.45 -12.19
CA TYR A 140 -19.83 7.90 -13.13
C TYR A 140 -21.23 8.05 -12.53
N VAL A 141 -21.55 7.30 -11.46
CA VAL A 141 -22.89 7.35 -10.82
C VAL A 141 -22.96 8.39 -9.71
N PHE A 142 -21.93 8.50 -8.88
CA PHE A 142 -21.91 9.30 -7.66
C PHE A 142 -20.82 10.40 -7.66
N GLY A 143 -20.08 10.54 -8.75
CA GLY A 143 -18.96 11.48 -8.81
C GLY A 143 -17.80 11.04 -7.94
N ILE A 144 -16.97 12.01 -7.55
CA ILE A 144 -15.76 11.76 -6.76
C ILE A 144 -16.07 11.18 -5.37
N GLU A 145 -17.19 11.55 -4.77
CA GLU A 145 -17.60 11.05 -3.45
C GLU A 145 -17.82 9.53 -3.45
N GLY A 146 -18.23 8.97 -4.60
CA GLY A 146 -18.41 7.54 -4.78
C GLY A 146 -17.12 6.73 -4.73
N ILE A 147 -15.97 7.34 -4.99
CA ILE A 147 -14.70 6.62 -5.13
C ILE A 147 -14.27 5.98 -3.81
N ILE A 148 -14.36 6.70 -2.69
CA ILE A 148 -13.98 6.16 -1.37
C ILE A 148 -14.88 4.98 -1.01
N LEU A 149 -16.18 5.06 -1.29
CA LEU A 149 -17.11 3.95 -1.08
C LEU A 149 -16.78 2.77 -2.00
N ALA A 150 -16.47 3.01 -3.26
CA ALA A 150 -16.05 1.97 -4.19
C ALA A 150 -14.80 1.24 -3.68
N LEU A 151 -13.78 2.00 -3.25
CA LEU A 151 -12.57 1.43 -2.64
C LEU A 151 -12.90 0.57 -1.42
N SER A 152 -13.82 1.02 -0.56
CA SER A 152 -14.24 0.29 0.63
C SER A 152 -14.85 -1.08 0.28
N ILE A 153 -15.73 -1.10 -0.71
CA ILE A 153 -16.43 -2.32 -1.15
C ILE A 153 -15.45 -3.34 -1.73
N THR A 154 -14.35 -2.90 -2.34
CA THR A 154 -13.35 -3.83 -2.92
C THR A 154 -12.73 -4.76 -1.89
N TYR A 155 -12.82 -4.47 -0.61
CA TYR A 155 -12.28 -5.29 0.47
C TYR A 155 -13.30 -6.21 1.14
N VAL A 156 -14.60 -6.06 0.86
CA VAL A 156 -15.68 -6.78 1.57
C VAL A 156 -15.53 -8.30 1.45
N PHE A 157 -15.08 -8.81 0.31
CA PHE A 157 -14.93 -10.26 0.13
C PHE A 157 -13.86 -10.89 1.04
N PHE A 158 -12.92 -10.10 1.59
CA PHE A 158 -11.96 -10.59 2.58
C PHE A 158 -12.61 -10.93 3.93
N ILE A 159 -13.80 -10.40 4.23
CA ILE A 159 -14.52 -10.67 5.48
C ILE A 159 -14.78 -12.18 5.69
N ILE A 160 -14.90 -12.92 4.59
CA ILE A 160 -15.07 -14.38 4.62
C ILE A 160 -13.89 -15.08 5.32
N ILE A 161 -12.67 -14.55 5.18
CA ILE A 161 -11.46 -15.10 5.79
C ILE A 161 -11.54 -14.90 7.31
N ILE A 162 -11.87 -13.67 7.73
CA ILE A 162 -12.02 -13.32 9.14
C ILE A 162 -13.12 -14.14 9.78
N TYR A 163 -14.31 -14.23 9.15
CA TYR A 163 -15.43 -15.02 9.64
C TYR A 163 -15.06 -16.49 9.82
N LYS A 164 -14.48 -17.13 8.81
CA LYS A 164 -14.02 -18.53 8.91
C LYS A 164 -13.01 -18.74 10.04
N ARG A 165 -12.23 -17.70 10.36
CA ARG A 165 -11.25 -17.79 11.43
C ARG A 165 -11.90 -17.76 12.81
N PHE A 166 -12.85 -16.86 13.04
CA PHE A 166 -13.62 -16.84 14.28
C PHE A 166 -14.35 -18.16 14.57
N GLN A 167 -14.74 -18.89 13.51
CA GLN A 167 -15.33 -20.23 13.70
C GLN A 167 -14.29 -21.29 14.10
N LYS A 168 -13.01 -21.13 13.75
CA LYS A 168 -11.97 -22.16 13.93
C LYS A 168 -11.07 -21.93 15.13
N THR A 169 -10.99 -20.72 15.64
CA THR A 169 -10.12 -20.36 16.77
C THR A 169 -10.93 -19.55 17.77
N LYS A 170 -10.65 -19.79 19.06
CA LYS A 170 -11.25 -19.02 20.16
C LYS A 170 -10.43 -17.77 20.43
N ILE A 171 -11.06 -16.75 21.00
CA ILE A 171 -10.39 -15.58 21.54
C ILE A 171 -9.67 -16.01 22.81
N ASP A 172 -8.34 -15.80 22.85
CA ASP A 172 -7.49 -16.18 23.98
C ASP A 172 -6.46 -15.07 24.27
N PHE A 173 -6.74 -14.30 25.29
CA PHE A 173 -5.87 -13.19 25.71
C PHE A 173 -4.57 -13.67 26.37
N SER A 174 -4.47 -14.94 26.79
CA SER A 174 -3.22 -15.47 27.35
C SER A 174 -2.13 -15.55 26.29
N LEU A 175 -2.51 -15.88 25.05
CA LEU A 175 -1.61 -15.90 23.90
C LEU A 175 -1.09 -14.49 23.56
N LEU A 176 -1.94 -13.47 23.73
CA LEU A 176 -1.52 -12.08 23.56
C LEU A 176 -0.43 -11.70 24.55
N ARG A 177 -0.61 -12.04 25.83
CA ARG A 177 0.37 -11.78 26.88
C ARG A 177 1.72 -12.45 26.60
N ASN A 178 1.69 -13.70 26.16
CA ASN A 178 2.90 -14.47 25.86
C ASN A 178 3.72 -13.93 24.67
N HIS A 179 3.05 -13.22 23.74
CA HIS A 179 3.69 -12.64 22.56
C HIS A 179 3.67 -11.11 22.54
N SER A 180 3.33 -10.46 23.67
CA SER A 180 3.09 -9.02 23.77
C SER A 180 4.25 -8.17 23.25
N LYS A 181 5.49 -8.50 23.61
CA LYS A 181 6.68 -7.78 23.13
C LYS A 181 6.79 -7.83 21.60
N PHE A 182 6.68 -9.00 21.01
CA PHE A 182 6.77 -9.17 19.55
C PHE A 182 5.64 -8.42 18.84
N ILE A 183 4.43 -8.48 19.37
CA ILE A 183 3.27 -7.77 18.81
C ILE A 183 3.49 -6.27 18.91
N PHE A 184 3.93 -5.77 20.06
CA PHE A 184 4.18 -4.34 20.29
C PHE A 184 5.30 -3.79 19.41
N ASP A 185 6.42 -4.49 19.28
CA ASP A 185 7.53 -4.08 18.43
C ASP A 185 7.08 -3.95 16.96
N ASN A 186 6.34 -4.94 16.43
CA ASN A 186 5.80 -4.87 15.08
C ASN A 186 4.70 -3.80 14.92
N TYR A 187 3.91 -3.55 15.94
CA TYR A 187 2.91 -2.49 15.96
C TYR A 187 3.56 -1.11 15.84
N LEU A 188 4.62 -0.86 16.59
CA LEU A 188 5.38 0.39 16.47
C LEU A 188 5.99 0.55 15.08
N ILE A 189 6.60 -0.49 14.52
CA ILE A 189 7.15 -0.48 13.16
C ILE A 189 6.05 -0.12 12.14
N GLU A 190 4.85 -0.69 12.27
CA GLU A 190 3.73 -0.39 11.37
C GLU A 190 3.28 1.07 11.49
N ILE A 191 3.16 1.60 12.72
CA ILE A 191 2.83 3.01 12.94
C ILE A 191 3.86 3.92 12.26
N PHE A 192 5.16 3.70 12.49
CA PHE A 192 6.20 4.52 11.89
C PHE A 192 6.20 4.45 10.35
N ASN A 193 6.03 3.26 9.79
CA ASN A 193 5.95 3.08 8.35
C ASN A 193 4.76 3.82 7.73
N LYS A 194 3.58 3.73 8.34
CA LYS A 194 2.37 4.40 7.87
C LYS A 194 2.41 5.91 8.06
N LEU A 195 2.92 6.38 9.20
CA LEU A 195 3.15 7.82 9.42
C LEU A 195 4.09 8.36 8.35
N ASN A 196 5.22 7.71 8.12
CA ASN A 196 6.18 8.14 7.08
C ASN A 196 5.54 8.17 5.68
N ALA A 197 4.71 7.19 5.34
CA ALA A 197 4.03 7.10 4.05
C ALA A 197 2.97 8.21 3.83
N HIS A 198 2.39 8.73 4.91
CA HIS A 198 1.27 9.68 4.82
C HIS A 198 1.59 11.07 5.40
N LEU A 199 2.75 11.26 6.04
CA LEU A 199 3.14 12.51 6.70
C LEU A 199 3.09 13.72 5.76
N ASN A 200 3.50 13.54 4.51
CA ASN A 200 3.45 14.56 3.48
C ASN A 200 2.04 15.16 3.29
N LYS A 201 0.99 14.35 3.41
CA LYS A 201 -0.40 14.80 3.24
C LYS A 201 -0.83 15.73 4.38
N PHE A 202 -0.39 15.41 5.61
CA PHE A 202 -0.68 16.22 6.81
C PHE A 202 0.12 17.51 6.85
N ILE A 203 1.23 17.60 6.11
CA ILE A 203 2.03 18.81 6.00
C ILE A 203 1.56 19.66 4.81
N ILE A 204 1.36 19.07 3.66
CA ILE A 204 1.03 19.79 2.42
C ILE A 204 -0.33 20.47 2.54
N VAL A 205 -1.38 19.76 2.99
CA VAL A 205 -2.74 20.32 2.97
C VAL A 205 -2.88 21.57 3.85
N PRO A 206 -2.46 21.57 5.12
CA PRO A 206 -2.59 22.78 5.95
C PRO A 206 -1.73 23.96 5.48
N LEU A 207 -0.64 23.71 4.77
CA LEU A 207 0.30 24.78 4.36
C LEU A 207 0.06 25.24 2.93
N LEU A 208 -0.34 24.36 2.03
CA LEU A 208 -0.33 24.60 0.59
C LEU A 208 -1.66 24.25 -0.10
N GLY A 209 -2.58 23.60 0.61
CA GLY A 209 -3.90 23.23 0.08
C GLY A 209 -3.96 21.89 -0.66
N PHE A 210 -5.17 21.55 -1.09
CA PHE A 210 -5.45 20.27 -1.75
C PHE A 210 -4.87 20.19 -3.17
N GLY A 211 -4.85 21.28 -3.94
CA GLY A 211 -4.33 21.30 -5.30
C GLY A 211 -2.86 20.90 -5.36
N VAL A 212 -2.03 21.41 -4.43
CA VAL A 212 -0.63 21.01 -4.34
C VAL A 212 -0.51 19.54 -3.95
N LEU A 213 -1.37 19.02 -3.05
CA LEU A 213 -1.39 17.60 -2.73
C LEU A 213 -1.84 16.75 -3.92
N GLY A 214 -2.77 17.23 -4.74
CA GLY A 214 -3.20 16.55 -5.97
C GLY A 214 -2.06 16.41 -6.96
N ASN A 215 -1.36 17.50 -7.25
CA ASN A 215 -0.17 17.52 -8.10
C ASN A 215 0.93 16.57 -7.56
N PHE A 216 1.20 16.63 -6.28
CA PHE A 216 2.16 15.75 -5.61
C PHE A 216 1.72 14.27 -5.67
N SER A 217 0.43 13.99 -5.50
CA SER A 217 -0.10 12.63 -5.56
C SER A 217 0.00 12.03 -6.97
N LEU A 218 -0.25 12.82 -8.01
CA LEU A 218 -0.02 12.41 -9.39
C LEU A 218 1.46 12.09 -9.65
N ALA A 219 2.36 12.92 -9.13
CA ALA A 219 3.80 12.70 -9.25
C ALA A 219 4.24 11.40 -8.56
N ILE A 220 3.70 11.08 -7.37
CA ILE A 220 3.96 9.80 -6.69
C ILE A 220 3.45 8.62 -7.53
N GLN A 221 2.29 8.73 -8.19
CA GLN A 221 1.79 7.66 -9.06
C GLN A 221 2.74 7.43 -10.25
N ALA A 222 3.26 8.50 -10.87
CA ALA A 222 4.23 8.39 -11.95
C ALA A 222 5.53 7.71 -11.52
N VAL A 223 6.09 8.10 -10.37
CA VAL A 223 7.29 7.47 -9.80
C VAL A 223 7.05 6.01 -9.44
N SER A 224 5.85 5.68 -8.92
CA SER A 224 5.48 4.30 -8.59
C SER A 224 5.48 3.39 -9.82
N LEU A 225 5.04 3.89 -10.98
CA LEU A 225 5.17 3.17 -12.25
C LEU A 225 6.64 2.92 -12.61
N GLY A 226 7.49 3.93 -12.50
CA GLY A 226 8.93 3.78 -12.75
C GLY A 226 9.60 2.74 -11.85
N LEU A 227 9.10 2.58 -10.63
CA LEU A 227 9.61 1.61 -9.67
C LEU A 227 9.18 0.16 -9.92
N ILE A 228 8.20 -0.11 -10.78
CA ILE A 228 7.71 -1.48 -11.07
C ILE A 228 8.85 -2.39 -11.51
N PHE A 229 9.70 -1.92 -12.42
CA PHE A 229 10.84 -2.70 -12.89
C PHE A 229 11.77 -3.11 -11.74
N SER A 230 12.09 -2.18 -10.87
CA SER A 230 12.93 -2.40 -9.69
C SER A 230 12.29 -3.42 -8.71
N VAL A 231 10.95 -3.41 -8.56
CA VAL A 231 10.21 -4.39 -7.76
C VAL A 231 10.29 -5.80 -8.36
N ILE A 232 10.14 -5.92 -9.67
CA ILE A 232 10.23 -7.21 -10.38
C ILE A 232 11.63 -7.81 -10.17
N VAL A 233 12.65 -7.02 -10.42
CA VAL A 233 14.05 -7.47 -10.30
C VAL A 233 14.39 -7.84 -8.86
N PHE A 234 13.97 -7.04 -7.87
CA PHE A 234 14.16 -7.36 -6.45
C PHE A 234 13.58 -8.74 -6.09
N LYS A 235 12.35 -9.02 -6.50
CA LYS A 235 11.71 -10.32 -6.23
C LYS A 235 12.40 -11.50 -6.90
N TYR A 236 13.06 -11.26 -8.02
CA TYR A 236 13.89 -12.26 -8.69
C TYR A 236 15.22 -12.47 -7.97
N ILE A 237 15.92 -11.37 -7.60
CA ILE A 237 17.28 -11.43 -7.05
C ILE A 237 17.29 -12.01 -5.62
N VAL A 238 16.31 -11.70 -4.77
CA VAL A 238 16.30 -12.13 -3.36
C VAL A 238 16.54 -13.63 -3.16
N PRO A 239 15.79 -14.55 -3.83
CA PRO A 239 16.03 -15.98 -3.66
C PRO A 239 17.37 -16.44 -4.23
N HIS A 240 17.92 -15.79 -5.26
CA HIS A 240 19.20 -16.13 -5.86
C HIS A 240 20.37 -15.65 -4.96
N ASP A 241 20.26 -14.45 -4.40
CA ASP A 241 21.24 -13.96 -3.41
C ASP A 241 21.27 -14.83 -2.16
N ALA A 242 20.12 -15.39 -1.72
CA ALA A 242 20.03 -16.32 -0.61
C ALA A 242 20.71 -17.67 -0.90
N GLN A 243 20.82 -18.06 -2.17
CA GLN A 243 21.55 -19.24 -2.62
C GLN A 243 23.05 -18.98 -2.86
N GLY A 244 23.52 -17.74 -2.63
CA GLY A 244 24.89 -17.31 -2.83
C GLY A 244 25.23 -16.94 -4.28
N GLU A 245 24.25 -16.87 -5.16
CA GLU A 245 24.45 -16.45 -6.54
C GLU A 245 24.64 -14.93 -6.63
N LYS A 246 25.77 -14.52 -7.21
CA LYS A 246 26.09 -13.09 -7.37
C LYS A 246 25.61 -12.58 -8.73
N ASN A 247 24.36 -12.14 -8.83
CA ASN A 247 23.78 -11.60 -10.07
C ASN A 247 24.23 -10.14 -10.35
N LYS A 248 25.55 -9.87 -10.30
CA LYS A 248 26.12 -8.52 -10.45
C LYS A 248 25.70 -7.83 -11.75
N LYS A 249 25.66 -8.56 -12.87
CA LYS A 249 25.26 -8.02 -14.17
C LYS A 249 23.80 -7.53 -14.15
N LEU A 250 22.89 -8.34 -13.57
CA LEU A 250 21.48 -7.95 -13.47
C LEU A 250 21.29 -6.74 -12.54
N LYS A 251 21.99 -6.70 -11.42
CA LYS A 251 21.98 -5.56 -10.49
C LYS A 251 22.47 -4.27 -11.16
N LEU A 252 23.55 -4.36 -11.94
CA LEU A 252 24.07 -3.25 -12.70
C LEU A 252 23.10 -2.77 -13.78
N ILE A 253 22.51 -3.68 -14.55
CA ILE A 253 21.48 -3.35 -15.55
C ILE A 253 20.30 -2.65 -14.86
N THR A 254 19.84 -3.16 -13.73
CA THR A 254 18.73 -2.57 -12.97
C THR A 254 19.04 -1.14 -12.52
N PHE A 255 20.27 -0.89 -12.12
CA PHE A 255 20.73 0.45 -11.76
C PHE A 255 20.70 1.41 -12.97
N PHE A 256 21.23 1.00 -14.13
CA PHE A 256 21.18 1.83 -15.33
C PHE A 256 19.76 2.05 -15.86
N VAL A 257 18.90 1.04 -15.76
CA VAL A 257 17.45 1.20 -16.09
C VAL A 257 16.81 2.21 -15.15
N ALA A 258 17.14 2.20 -13.85
CA ALA A 258 16.61 3.19 -12.91
C ALA A 258 17.06 4.63 -13.28
N ILE A 259 18.29 4.81 -13.72
CA ILE A 259 18.78 6.11 -14.24
C ILE A 259 17.99 6.49 -15.51
N GLY A 260 17.82 5.56 -16.45
CA GLY A 260 17.04 5.80 -17.66
C GLY A 260 15.60 6.22 -17.36
N LEU A 261 14.93 5.53 -16.43
CA LEU A 261 13.57 5.86 -16.00
C LEU A 261 13.51 7.22 -15.28
N ALA A 262 14.51 7.56 -14.47
CA ALA A 262 14.60 8.89 -13.85
C ALA A 262 14.77 9.99 -14.91
N CYS A 263 15.62 9.77 -15.91
CA CYS A 263 15.78 10.70 -17.03
C CYS A 263 14.48 10.83 -17.85
N ILE A 264 13.79 9.71 -18.13
CA ILE A 264 12.49 9.71 -18.80
C ILE A 264 11.50 10.58 -18.02
N GLY A 265 11.35 10.35 -16.70
CA GLY A 265 10.46 11.14 -15.86
C GLY A 265 10.82 12.63 -15.88
N PHE A 266 12.10 12.96 -15.84
CA PHE A 266 12.58 14.35 -15.84
C PHE A 266 12.32 15.06 -17.18
N PHE A 267 12.65 14.44 -18.32
CA PHE A 267 12.59 15.10 -19.62
C PHE A 267 11.22 14.98 -20.31
N ILE A 268 10.46 13.93 -20.03
CA ILE A 268 9.18 13.66 -20.72
C ILE A 268 7.99 14.25 -19.96
N SER A 269 8.05 14.39 -18.62
CA SER A 269 6.95 14.97 -17.85
C SER A 269 6.47 16.34 -18.33
N PRO A 270 7.34 17.29 -18.76
CA PRO A 270 6.88 18.60 -19.29
C PRO A 270 6.05 18.51 -20.57
N ILE A 271 6.14 17.38 -21.27
CA ILE A 271 5.38 17.15 -22.52
C ILE A 271 4.11 16.39 -22.21
N ILE A 272 4.21 15.30 -21.45
CA ILE A 272 3.07 14.41 -21.20
C ILE A 272 2.05 15.05 -20.26
N ILE A 273 2.49 15.71 -19.19
CA ILE A 273 1.57 16.25 -18.20
C ILE A 273 0.65 17.32 -18.80
N PRO A 274 1.13 18.36 -19.47
CA PRO A 274 0.24 19.35 -20.09
C PRO A 274 -0.67 18.78 -21.19
N LEU A 275 -0.26 17.68 -21.84
CA LEU A 275 -1.02 17.07 -22.92
C LEU A 275 -2.20 16.21 -22.43
N PHE A 276 -2.02 15.50 -21.32
CA PHE A 276 -3.00 14.53 -20.81
C PHE A 276 -3.63 14.91 -19.47
N PHE A 277 -3.02 15.86 -18.74
CA PHE A 277 -3.39 16.25 -17.38
C PHE A 277 -3.27 17.79 -17.24
N GLU A 278 -4.06 18.53 -18.01
CA GLU A 278 -4.00 20.00 -18.10
C GLU A 278 -4.11 20.69 -16.73
N GLU A 279 -4.95 20.14 -15.83
CA GLU A 279 -5.15 20.65 -14.46
C GLU A 279 -3.97 20.40 -13.53
N TYR A 280 -2.95 19.65 -13.97
CA TYR A 280 -1.81 19.19 -13.14
C TYR A 280 -0.46 19.72 -13.65
N VAL A 281 -0.42 20.88 -14.27
CA VAL A 281 0.84 21.43 -14.82
C VAL A 281 1.90 21.59 -13.73
N GLU A 282 1.52 21.93 -12.51
CA GLU A 282 2.43 22.03 -11.37
C GLU A 282 3.03 20.67 -10.95
N ALA A 283 2.41 19.55 -11.31
CA ALA A 283 2.97 18.23 -11.06
C ALA A 283 4.29 17.98 -11.84
N VAL A 284 4.54 18.73 -12.91
CA VAL A 284 5.77 18.60 -13.71
C VAL A 284 7.01 18.73 -12.84
N ASP A 285 7.08 19.78 -12.01
CA ASP A 285 8.25 20.02 -11.17
C ASP A 285 8.37 18.94 -10.07
N ALA A 286 7.25 18.55 -9.50
CA ALA A 286 7.22 17.45 -8.54
C ALA A 286 7.69 16.12 -9.18
N ILE A 287 7.24 15.79 -10.39
CA ILE A 287 7.67 14.58 -11.12
C ILE A 287 9.17 14.65 -11.43
N ARG A 288 9.68 15.79 -11.90
CA ARG A 288 11.10 15.99 -12.19
C ARG A 288 11.97 15.68 -10.97
N ILE A 289 11.63 16.27 -9.82
CA ILE A 289 12.39 16.08 -8.58
C ILE A 289 12.26 14.63 -8.08
N LEU A 290 11.03 14.13 -8.00
CA LEU A 290 10.76 12.80 -7.47
C LEU A 290 11.26 11.67 -8.37
N SER A 291 11.39 11.88 -9.68
CA SER A 291 11.95 10.89 -10.59
C SER A 291 13.38 10.49 -10.21
N PHE A 292 14.17 11.41 -9.67
CA PHE A 292 15.50 11.06 -9.16
C PHE A 292 15.46 10.12 -7.97
N SER A 293 14.36 10.06 -7.22
CA SER A 293 14.19 9.11 -6.11
C SER A 293 14.14 7.65 -6.56
N ILE A 294 13.83 7.39 -7.85
CA ILE A 294 13.83 6.04 -8.43
C ILE A 294 15.23 5.40 -8.28
N ILE A 295 16.29 6.19 -8.40
CA ILE A 295 17.67 5.69 -8.31
C ILE A 295 17.99 5.17 -6.90
N PRO A 296 17.93 5.98 -5.82
CA PRO A 296 18.24 5.50 -4.48
C PRO A 296 17.25 4.44 -4.00
N MET A 297 15.96 4.52 -4.34
CA MET A 297 14.99 3.48 -3.99
C MET A 297 15.32 2.13 -4.65
N THR A 298 15.79 2.14 -5.89
CA THR A 298 16.26 0.93 -6.59
C THR A 298 17.52 0.38 -5.93
N MET A 299 18.48 1.24 -5.60
CA MET A 299 19.70 0.83 -4.89
C MET A 299 19.39 0.22 -3.52
N THR A 300 18.50 0.86 -2.76
CA THR A 300 18.04 0.32 -1.46
C THR A 300 17.51 -1.10 -1.62
N ARG A 301 16.68 -1.37 -2.64
CA ARG A 301 16.17 -2.73 -2.90
C ARG A 301 17.30 -3.72 -3.24
N ILE A 302 18.25 -3.32 -4.07
CA ILE A 302 19.40 -4.17 -4.43
C ILE A 302 20.21 -4.52 -3.19
N TYR A 303 20.54 -3.54 -2.34
CA TYR A 303 21.29 -3.79 -1.11
C TYR A 303 20.49 -4.59 -0.08
N THR A 304 19.19 -4.29 0.06
CA THR A 304 18.30 -5.08 0.92
C THR A 304 18.28 -6.55 0.52
N SER A 305 18.27 -6.85 -0.79
CA SER A 305 18.36 -8.21 -1.29
C SER A 305 19.66 -8.90 -0.86
N GLU A 306 20.79 -8.21 -0.95
CA GLU A 306 22.09 -8.75 -0.53
C GLU A 306 22.16 -9.03 0.97
N PHE A 307 21.64 -8.11 1.80
CA PHE A 307 21.62 -8.29 3.25
C PHE A 307 20.71 -9.44 3.69
N LEU A 308 19.54 -9.56 3.07
CA LEU A 308 18.61 -10.66 3.31
C LEU A 308 19.23 -12.00 2.88
N GLY A 309 19.89 -12.05 1.73
CA GLY A 309 20.57 -13.24 1.24
C GLY A 309 21.73 -13.71 2.13
N GLN A 310 22.40 -12.78 2.81
CA GLN A 310 23.50 -13.09 3.73
C GLN A 310 23.06 -13.30 5.20
N GLU A 311 21.75 -13.36 5.47
CA GLU A 311 21.17 -13.43 6.83
C GLU A 311 21.62 -12.28 7.77
N LYS A 312 22.09 -11.17 7.19
CA LYS A 312 22.59 -9.99 7.94
C LYS A 312 21.48 -8.98 8.22
N SER A 313 20.27 -9.44 8.52
CA SER A 313 19.08 -8.59 8.75
C SER A 313 19.27 -7.52 9.86
N LYS A 314 20.23 -7.72 10.77
CA LYS A 314 20.58 -6.72 11.81
C LYS A 314 21.22 -5.44 11.26
N ARG A 315 21.59 -5.40 9.97
CA ARG A 315 22.20 -4.23 9.30
C ARG A 315 21.24 -3.47 8.39
N LEU A 316 19.98 -3.91 8.28
CA LEU A 316 18.87 -3.23 7.63
C LEU A 316 18.19 -2.26 8.59
#